data_d10d4125089347d862b513bc8beb4118
#
_entry.id   d10d4125089347d862b513bc8beb4118
#
_cell.length_a   1.000
_cell.length_b   1.000
_cell.length_c   1.000
_cell.angle_alpha   90.00
_cell.angle_beta   90.00
_cell.angle_gamma   90.00
#
_symmetry.space_group_name_H-M   'P 1'
#
loop_
_entity.id
_entity.type
_entity.pdbx_description
1 polymer ?
#
loop_
_entity_poly.entity_id
_entity_poly.type
_entity_poly.pdbx_seq_one_letter_code
_entity_poly.pdbx_strand_id
1 'polypeptide(L)'
;LSGNAAKYRISQRTVARVTEEVKRCNYTPSLLAKGLRTNRTDTIGLLIPNIENSFFAGVAGVVIRESRNYNYKVVVVDTQEDERNEQDGLSALLARRVDGIVAAPCGSNSELFASVQEGGMPLVLIDRYLPDAGMLSYVTTDNYRGAVMATEYLLENGHRRIACIQGTPHSMPVRDRVRGFGDTLRAHGLGDRIVVTGEDFSVQNGYLETKLALAREERPTAIFALSNLILLGVVKAVHESGLRIPDDISVVSFDDNMLFNYLDPAITCIGQPTDEIGTLAVKLLIRAVREPGAAPSHLHLPPSLIIRRSV
;
A
#
# COMPACT_ATOMS: atom_id res chain seq x y z
N LEU A 1 -24.08 28.13 -11.12
CA LEU A 1 -23.73 26.70 -10.99
C LEU A 1 -22.23 26.48 -10.71
N SER A 2 -21.36 27.40 -11.11
CA SER A 2 -19.89 27.32 -10.92
C SER A 2 -19.37 27.91 -9.59
N GLY A 3 -20.27 28.35 -8.68
CA GLY A 3 -19.90 29.01 -7.41
C GLY A 3 -19.36 30.43 -7.53
N ASN A 4 -19.19 30.95 -8.74
CA ASN A 4 -18.55 32.23 -9.01
C ASN A 4 -19.54 33.43 -9.12
N ALA A 5 -20.74 33.30 -8.61
CA ALA A 5 -21.76 34.34 -8.72
C ALA A 5 -21.31 35.70 -8.13
N ALA A 6 -20.61 35.67 -6.99
CA ALA A 6 -20.06 36.89 -6.36
C ALA A 6 -18.95 37.51 -7.24
N LYS A 7 -18.05 36.70 -7.82
CA LYS A 7 -16.97 37.16 -8.70
C LYS A 7 -17.50 37.89 -9.94
N TYR A 8 -18.61 37.41 -10.49
CA TYR A 8 -19.25 38.02 -11.68
C TYR A 8 -20.42 38.99 -11.34
N ARG A 9 -20.55 39.39 -10.07
CA ARG A 9 -21.58 40.34 -9.59
C ARG A 9 -23.01 39.91 -9.98
N ILE A 10 -23.30 38.60 -10.00
CA ILE A 10 -24.62 38.08 -10.31
C ILE A 10 -25.53 38.24 -9.09
N SER A 11 -26.72 38.81 -9.28
CA SER A 11 -27.65 39.06 -8.17
C SER A 11 -28.14 37.73 -7.54
N GLN A 12 -28.40 37.75 -6.23
CA GLN A 12 -28.96 36.60 -5.50
C GLN A 12 -30.27 36.10 -6.13
N ARG A 13 -31.12 37.04 -6.62
CA ARG A 13 -32.38 36.70 -7.31
C ARG A 13 -32.12 35.89 -8.59
N THR A 14 -31.10 36.25 -9.35
CA THR A 14 -30.71 35.49 -10.57
C THR A 14 -30.18 34.13 -10.21
N VAL A 15 -29.35 34.00 -9.17
CA VAL A 15 -28.83 32.72 -8.66
C VAL A 15 -29.98 31.81 -8.25
N ALA A 16 -30.93 32.30 -7.45
CA ALA A 16 -32.10 31.54 -6.99
C ALA A 16 -32.90 31.01 -8.19
N ARG A 17 -33.21 31.87 -9.17
CA ARG A 17 -33.99 31.50 -10.37
C ARG A 17 -33.29 30.43 -11.21
N VAL A 18 -31.97 30.56 -11.42
CA VAL A 18 -31.20 29.56 -12.15
C VAL A 18 -31.14 28.24 -11.38
N THR A 19 -30.99 28.27 -10.06
CA THR A 19 -30.96 27.08 -9.23
C THR A 19 -32.31 26.33 -9.26
N GLU A 20 -33.42 27.08 -9.27
CA GLU A 20 -34.75 26.49 -9.37
C GLU A 20 -34.99 25.83 -10.73
N GLU A 21 -34.61 26.49 -11.83
CA GLU A 21 -34.69 25.89 -13.20
C GLU A 21 -33.83 24.66 -13.35
N VAL A 22 -32.62 24.67 -12.80
CA VAL A 22 -31.72 23.49 -12.75
C VAL A 22 -32.39 22.30 -12.07
N LYS A 23 -33.05 22.55 -10.92
CA LYS A 23 -33.81 21.49 -10.23
C LYS A 23 -35.01 21.03 -11.05
N ARG A 24 -35.74 21.94 -11.67
CA ARG A 24 -36.94 21.66 -12.46
C ARG A 24 -36.61 20.80 -13.70
N CYS A 25 -35.48 21.09 -14.34
CA CYS A 25 -35.03 20.37 -15.52
C CYS A 25 -34.18 19.15 -15.21
N ASN A 26 -33.98 18.77 -13.94
CA ASN A 26 -33.00 17.72 -13.53
C ASN A 26 -31.63 17.87 -14.22
N TYR A 27 -31.25 19.14 -14.48
CA TYR A 27 -29.99 19.41 -15.18
C TYR A 27 -28.78 19.14 -14.27
N THR A 28 -27.96 18.17 -14.65
CA THR A 28 -26.65 17.93 -14.01
C THR A 28 -25.57 18.56 -14.87
N PRO A 29 -24.81 19.55 -14.36
CA PRO A 29 -23.69 20.12 -15.10
C PRO A 29 -22.72 19.05 -15.53
N SER A 30 -22.33 19.04 -16.82
CA SER A 30 -21.30 18.14 -17.31
C SER A 30 -19.94 18.49 -16.69
N LEU A 31 -19.37 17.55 -15.93
CA LEU A 31 -18.03 17.68 -15.36
C LEU A 31 -16.98 17.76 -16.47
N LEU A 32 -17.19 17.07 -17.60
CA LEU A 32 -16.31 17.14 -18.77
C LEU A 32 -16.26 18.55 -19.36
N ALA A 33 -17.43 19.21 -19.55
CA ALA A 33 -17.49 20.58 -20.04
C ALA A 33 -16.86 21.58 -19.06
N LYS A 34 -17.01 21.35 -17.76
CA LYS A 34 -16.32 22.15 -16.72
C LYS A 34 -14.82 21.93 -16.82
N GLY A 35 -14.36 20.68 -16.90
CA GLY A 35 -12.94 20.29 -16.99
C GLY A 35 -12.25 20.91 -18.19
N LEU A 36 -12.86 20.86 -19.37
CA LEU A 36 -12.33 21.48 -20.60
C LEU A 36 -12.09 23.01 -20.44
N ARG A 37 -12.94 23.69 -19.70
CA ARG A 37 -12.83 25.14 -19.46
C ARG A 37 -11.81 25.50 -18.38
N THR A 38 -11.68 24.68 -17.34
CA THR A 38 -10.83 24.96 -16.18
C THR A 38 -9.47 24.26 -16.25
N ASN A 39 -9.29 23.37 -17.19
CA ASN A 39 -8.20 22.41 -17.30
C ASN A 39 -8.00 21.58 -16.01
N ARG A 40 -9.11 21.32 -15.29
CA ARG A 40 -9.16 20.54 -14.06
C ARG A 40 -10.38 19.65 -14.04
N THR A 41 -10.20 18.42 -13.60
CA THR A 41 -11.29 17.43 -13.48
C THR A 41 -11.74 17.24 -12.04
N ASP A 42 -11.04 17.86 -11.08
CA ASP A 42 -11.23 17.65 -9.64
C ASP A 42 -11.18 16.13 -9.29
N THR A 43 -10.32 15.39 -10.00
CA THR A 43 -10.22 13.93 -9.87
C THR A 43 -8.76 13.52 -9.68
N ILE A 44 -8.51 12.61 -8.74
CA ILE A 44 -7.22 11.96 -8.48
C ILE A 44 -7.33 10.49 -8.92
N GLY A 45 -6.32 9.97 -9.60
CA GLY A 45 -6.13 8.55 -9.83
C GLY A 45 -5.46 7.90 -8.60
N LEU A 46 -5.93 6.73 -8.21
CA LEU A 46 -5.26 5.88 -7.24
C LEU A 46 -5.04 4.50 -7.88
N LEU A 47 -3.78 4.15 -8.10
CA LEU A 47 -3.36 2.87 -8.66
C LEU A 47 -2.79 2.01 -7.52
N ILE A 48 -3.38 0.83 -7.29
CA ILE A 48 -2.98 -0.11 -6.23
C ILE A 48 -2.81 -1.52 -6.77
N PRO A 49 -1.89 -2.32 -6.16
CA PRO A 49 -1.60 -3.67 -6.66
C PRO A 49 -2.73 -4.67 -6.44
N ASN A 50 -3.45 -4.56 -5.33
CA ASN A 50 -4.51 -5.52 -4.98
C ASN A 50 -5.48 -4.91 -3.96
N ILE A 51 -6.73 -4.70 -4.36
CA ILE A 51 -7.78 -4.15 -3.48
C ILE A 51 -8.24 -5.16 -2.41
N GLU A 52 -8.03 -6.45 -2.61
CA GLU A 52 -8.38 -7.47 -1.62
C GLU A 52 -7.38 -7.51 -0.45
N ASN A 53 -6.18 -6.99 -0.65
CA ASN A 53 -5.22 -6.83 0.43
C ASN A 53 -5.67 -5.68 1.35
N SER A 54 -5.95 -6.01 2.62
CA SER A 54 -6.47 -5.07 3.62
C SER A 54 -5.58 -3.85 3.85
N PHE A 55 -4.26 -3.95 3.65
CA PHE A 55 -3.34 -2.83 3.72
C PHE A 55 -3.66 -1.80 2.62
N PHE A 56 -3.71 -2.22 1.35
CA PHE A 56 -4.03 -1.32 0.24
C PHE A 56 -5.47 -0.80 0.29
N ALA A 57 -6.42 -1.64 0.72
CA ALA A 57 -7.80 -1.19 0.95
C ALA A 57 -7.86 -0.10 2.04
N GLY A 58 -7.08 -0.25 3.11
CA GLY A 58 -6.94 0.75 4.18
C GLY A 58 -6.37 2.05 3.66
N VAL A 59 -5.23 2.01 2.94
CA VAL A 59 -4.62 3.20 2.33
C VAL A 59 -5.58 3.87 1.36
N ALA A 60 -6.29 3.10 0.51
CA ALA A 60 -7.29 3.63 -0.41
C ALA A 60 -8.41 4.39 0.33
N GLY A 61 -8.91 3.83 1.43
CA GLY A 61 -9.89 4.49 2.29
C GLY A 61 -9.41 5.84 2.81
N VAL A 62 -8.15 5.93 3.24
CA VAL A 62 -7.52 7.17 3.71
C VAL A 62 -7.36 8.17 2.57
N VAL A 63 -6.81 7.75 1.43
CA VAL A 63 -6.63 8.60 0.24
C VAL A 63 -7.98 9.18 -0.21
N ILE A 64 -9.05 8.36 -0.26
CA ILE A 64 -10.39 8.82 -0.62
C ILE A 64 -10.92 9.84 0.40
N ARG A 65 -10.76 9.58 1.69
CA ARG A 65 -11.22 10.47 2.76
C ARG A 65 -10.46 11.80 2.74
N GLU A 66 -9.14 11.77 2.65
CA GLU A 66 -8.30 12.94 2.66
C GLU A 66 -8.48 13.80 1.39
N SER A 67 -8.63 13.17 0.22
CA SER A 67 -8.87 13.88 -1.05
C SER A 67 -10.13 14.73 -1.02
N ARG A 68 -11.17 14.33 -0.26
CA ARG A 68 -12.40 15.11 -0.09
C ARG A 68 -12.15 16.46 0.59
N ASN A 69 -11.15 16.56 1.49
CA ASN A 69 -10.77 17.81 2.16
C ASN A 69 -10.27 18.86 1.17
N TYR A 70 -9.80 18.41 0.00
CA TYR A 70 -9.33 19.24 -1.11
C TYR A 70 -10.34 19.32 -2.27
N ASN A 71 -11.57 18.81 -2.08
CA ASN A 71 -12.64 18.73 -3.09
C ASN A 71 -12.33 17.82 -4.30
N TYR A 72 -11.44 16.84 -4.14
CA TYR A 72 -11.16 15.84 -5.15
C TYR A 72 -12.02 14.57 -4.99
N LYS A 73 -12.33 13.96 -6.13
CA LYS A 73 -12.84 12.59 -6.23
C LYS A 73 -11.67 11.66 -6.54
N VAL A 74 -11.80 10.38 -6.19
CA VAL A 74 -10.76 9.39 -6.46
C VAL A 74 -11.32 8.32 -7.39
N VAL A 75 -10.56 8.01 -8.44
CA VAL A 75 -10.77 6.83 -9.30
C VAL A 75 -9.72 5.81 -8.90
N VAL A 76 -10.18 4.67 -8.41
CA VAL A 76 -9.30 3.56 -8.00
C VAL A 76 -9.14 2.60 -9.18
N VAL A 77 -7.91 2.20 -9.43
CA VAL A 77 -7.52 1.17 -10.39
C VAL A 77 -6.77 0.09 -9.64
N ASP A 78 -7.26 -1.15 -9.75
CA ASP A 78 -6.64 -2.35 -9.21
C ASP A 78 -5.84 -3.04 -10.32
N THR A 79 -4.52 -3.19 -10.13
CA THR A 79 -3.65 -3.78 -11.14
C THR A 79 -3.51 -5.30 -11.00
N GLN A 80 -4.00 -5.88 -9.92
CA GLN A 80 -3.92 -7.33 -9.62
C GLN A 80 -2.48 -7.88 -9.67
N GLU A 81 -1.50 -7.09 -9.21
CA GLU A 81 -0.06 -7.41 -9.25
C GLU A 81 0.47 -7.70 -10.67
N ASP A 82 -0.19 -7.19 -11.72
CA ASP A 82 0.19 -7.39 -13.12
C ASP A 82 0.68 -6.09 -13.76
N GLU A 83 1.89 -6.12 -14.35
CA GLU A 83 2.53 -4.95 -14.98
C GLU A 83 1.76 -4.43 -16.22
N ARG A 84 1.03 -5.30 -16.93
CA ARG A 84 0.21 -4.88 -18.08
C ARG A 84 -1.01 -4.12 -17.60
N ASN A 85 -1.68 -4.64 -16.57
CA ASN A 85 -2.80 -3.94 -15.94
C ASN A 85 -2.35 -2.60 -15.34
N GLU A 86 -1.12 -2.51 -14.83
CA GLU A 86 -0.52 -1.26 -14.34
C GLU A 86 -0.38 -0.24 -15.46
N GLN A 87 0.20 -0.63 -16.59
CA GLN A 87 0.36 0.23 -17.77
C GLN A 87 -1.00 0.67 -18.34
N ASP A 88 -1.95 -0.26 -18.48
CA ASP A 88 -3.29 0.03 -18.96
C ASP A 88 -4.04 0.97 -18.00
N GLY A 89 -3.91 0.73 -16.71
CA GLY A 89 -4.48 1.55 -15.65
C GLY A 89 -3.96 2.98 -15.66
N LEU A 90 -2.63 3.17 -15.77
CA LEU A 90 -2.02 4.48 -15.92
C LEU A 90 -2.51 5.19 -17.18
N SER A 91 -2.55 4.48 -18.32
CA SER A 91 -3.04 5.01 -19.59
C SER A 91 -4.50 5.46 -19.50
N ALA A 92 -5.34 4.68 -18.83
CA ALA A 92 -6.75 5.01 -18.60
C ALA A 92 -6.94 6.25 -17.71
N LEU A 93 -6.10 6.42 -16.67
CA LEU A 93 -6.11 7.60 -15.80
C LEU A 93 -5.66 8.86 -16.57
N LEU A 94 -4.61 8.74 -17.39
CA LEU A 94 -4.12 9.83 -18.25
C LEU A 94 -5.18 10.24 -19.28
N ALA A 95 -5.82 9.27 -19.93
CA ALA A 95 -6.91 9.54 -20.90
C ALA A 95 -8.11 10.24 -20.24
N ARG A 96 -8.39 9.97 -18.96
CA ARG A 96 -9.42 10.65 -18.17
C ARG A 96 -9.00 12.05 -17.70
N ARG A 97 -7.73 12.45 -17.95
CA ARG A 97 -7.16 13.73 -17.52
C ARG A 97 -7.33 13.96 -16.03
N VAL A 98 -7.01 12.95 -15.21
CA VAL A 98 -6.96 13.16 -13.76
C VAL A 98 -5.95 14.26 -13.43
N ASP A 99 -6.15 14.99 -12.35
CA ASP A 99 -5.32 16.14 -11.97
C ASP A 99 -4.01 15.71 -11.27
N GLY A 100 -3.92 14.43 -10.88
CA GLY A 100 -2.75 13.82 -10.29
C GLY A 100 -2.99 12.34 -9.97
N ILE A 101 -1.91 11.61 -9.71
CA ILE A 101 -1.95 10.16 -9.47
C ILE A 101 -1.19 9.82 -8.18
N VAL A 102 -1.81 9.00 -7.33
CA VAL A 102 -1.13 8.25 -6.27
C VAL A 102 -1.01 6.81 -6.75
N ALA A 103 0.18 6.22 -6.69
CA ALA A 103 0.41 4.88 -7.20
C ALA A 103 1.27 4.03 -6.26
N ALA A 104 0.89 2.76 -6.09
CA ALA A 104 1.76 1.72 -5.55
C ALA A 104 2.19 0.81 -6.72
N PRO A 105 3.43 0.92 -7.22
CA PRO A 105 3.89 0.13 -8.36
C PRO A 105 3.84 -1.37 -8.06
N CYS A 106 3.39 -2.19 -9.02
CA CYS A 106 3.50 -3.64 -8.91
C CYS A 106 4.77 -4.17 -9.61
N GLY A 107 5.21 -3.48 -10.66
CA GLY A 107 6.41 -3.80 -11.41
C GLY A 107 7.67 -3.04 -10.99
N SER A 108 8.72 -3.26 -11.73
CA SER A 108 10.02 -2.59 -11.57
C SER A 108 10.28 -1.53 -12.65
N ASN A 109 9.29 -1.22 -13.49
CA ASN A 109 9.44 -0.32 -14.64
C ASN A 109 9.44 1.15 -14.20
N SER A 110 10.62 1.64 -13.77
CA SER A 110 10.83 3.04 -13.37
C SER A 110 10.62 4.02 -14.54
N GLU A 111 10.93 3.63 -15.79
CA GLU A 111 10.77 4.45 -16.97
C GLU A 111 9.31 4.80 -17.24
N LEU A 112 8.38 3.86 -16.99
CA LEU A 112 6.95 4.10 -17.14
C LEU A 112 6.48 5.25 -16.25
N PHE A 113 6.83 5.22 -14.97
CA PHE A 113 6.43 6.25 -14.01
C PHE A 113 7.18 7.58 -14.24
N ALA A 114 8.46 7.52 -14.62
CA ALA A 114 9.24 8.68 -14.97
C ALA A 114 8.63 9.41 -16.19
N SER A 115 8.26 8.68 -17.25
CA SER A 115 7.64 9.26 -18.45
C SER A 115 6.30 9.95 -18.15
N VAL A 116 5.51 9.41 -17.23
CA VAL A 116 4.24 10.01 -16.78
C VAL A 116 4.51 11.36 -16.10
N GLN A 117 5.53 11.43 -15.23
CA GLN A 117 5.92 12.67 -14.57
C GLN A 117 6.54 13.69 -15.54
N GLU A 118 7.42 13.26 -16.45
CA GLU A 118 8.00 14.11 -17.50
C GLU A 118 6.93 14.69 -18.41
N GLY A 119 5.84 13.96 -18.66
CA GLY A 119 4.63 14.44 -19.31
C GLY A 119 3.85 15.49 -18.52
N GLY A 120 4.33 15.89 -17.34
CA GLY A 120 3.74 16.94 -16.51
C GLY A 120 2.61 16.46 -15.59
N MET A 121 2.39 15.14 -15.46
CA MET A 121 1.39 14.59 -14.55
C MET A 121 1.95 14.55 -13.12
N PRO A 122 1.32 15.24 -12.13
CA PRO A 122 1.69 15.12 -10.73
C PRO A 122 1.53 13.67 -10.24
N LEU A 123 2.60 13.09 -9.67
CA LEU A 123 2.66 11.68 -9.29
C LEU A 123 3.35 11.52 -7.95
N VAL A 124 2.76 10.70 -7.06
CA VAL A 124 3.32 10.32 -5.77
C VAL A 124 3.22 8.81 -5.63
N LEU A 125 4.33 8.16 -5.29
CA LEU A 125 4.35 6.73 -5.00
C LEU A 125 4.03 6.46 -3.53
N ILE A 126 3.39 5.33 -3.26
CA ILE A 126 3.10 4.84 -1.91
C ILE A 126 3.56 3.39 -1.75
N ASP A 127 3.95 3.03 -0.52
CA ASP A 127 4.41 1.68 -0.16
C ASP A 127 5.63 1.24 -0.95
N ARG A 128 5.48 1.05 -2.24
CA ARG A 128 6.55 0.64 -3.15
C ARG A 128 7.14 1.87 -3.84
N TYR A 129 8.45 2.00 -3.79
CA TYR A 129 9.18 3.05 -4.50
C TYR A 129 10.12 2.43 -5.53
N LEU A 130 10.52 3.23 -6.50
CA LEU A 130 11.37 2.81 -7.60
C LEU A 130 12.72 3.53 -7.45
N PRO A 131 13.83 2.83 -7.14
CA PRO A 131 15.12 3.45 -6.83
C PRO A 131 15.63 4.37 -7.93
N ASP A 132 15.42 3.99 -9.20
CA ASP A 132 15.91 4.72 -10.37
C ASP A 132 14.97 5.87 -10.79
N ALA A 133 13.83 6.04 -10.11
CA ALA A 133 12.89 7.14 -10.34
C ALA A 133 13.11 8.29 -9.33
N GLY A 134 14.35 8.71 -9.14
CA GLY A 134 14.77 9.68 -8.11
C GLY A 134 14.04 11.03 -8.08
N MET A 135 13.30 11.36 -9.14
CA MET A 135 12.49 12.59 -9.23
C MET A 135 11.08 12.41 -8.66
N LEU A 136 10.65 11.19 -8.29
CA LEU A 136 9.32 10.93 -7.76
C LEU A 136 9.27 11.06 -6.24
N SER A 137 8.27 11.78 -5.75
CA SER A 137 7.95 11.73 -4.31
C SER A 137 7.37 10.39 -3.94
N TYR A 138 7.74 9.87 -2.75
CA TYR A 138 7.12 8.68 -2.21
C TYR A 138 6.92 8.72 -0.70
N VAL A 139 5.96 7.93 -0.24
CA VAL A 139 5.69 7.66 1.18
C VAL A 139 5.64 6.15 1.37
N THR A 140 6.54 5.62 2.17
CA THR A 140 6.61 4.17 2.49
C THR A 140 6.84 3.96 3.97
N THR A 141 6.66 2.74 4.45
CA THR A 141 7.07 2.31 5.78
C THR A 141 8.58 2.04 5.79
N ASP A 142 9.25 2.25 6.91
CA ASP A 142 10.58 1.70 7.15
C ASP A 142 10.50 0.17 7.29
N ASN A 143 10.47 -0.48 6.13
CA ASN A 143 10.31 -1.92 6.01
C ASN A 143 11.48 -2.70 6.62
N TYR A 144 12.70 -2.16 6.52
CA TYR A 144 13.89 -2.74 7.12
C TYR A 144 13.74 -2.79 8.65
N ARG A 145 13.42 -1.65 9.25
CA ARG A 145 13.24 -1.55 10.71
C ARG A 145 12.10 -2.46 11.20
N GLY A 146 10.98 -2.54 10.45
CA GLY A 146 9.88 -3.43 10.80
C GLY A 146 10.31 -4.90 10.85
N ALA A 147 11.09 -5.34 9.86
CA ALA A 147 11.62 -6.70 9.84
C ALA A 147 12.64 -6.96 10.96
N VAL A 148 13.50 -5.98 11.27
CA VAL A 148 14.39 -6.05 12.44
C VAL A 148 13.57 -6.26 13.72
N MET A 149 12.55 -5.43 13.96
CA MET A 149 11.70 -5.53 15.16
C MET A 149 11.01 -6.90 15.30
N ALA A 150 10.46 -7.44 14.19
CA ALA A 150 9.81 -8.75 14.20
C ALA A 150 10.81 -9.89 14.49
N THR A 151 12.01 -9.81 13.89
CA THR A 151 13.03 -10.84 14.04
C THR A 151 13.64 -10.82 15.43
N GLU A 152 13.95 -9.64 15.96
CA GLU A 152 14.42 -9.47 17.34
C GLU A 152 13.40 -10.05 18.34
N TYR A 153 12.12 -9.72 18.17
CA TYR A 153 11.07 -10.24 19.03
C TYR A 153 11.02 -11.78 19.04
N LEU A 154 11.16 -12.42 17.87
CA LEU A 154 11.23 -13.87 17.78
C LEU A 154 12.49 -14.44 18.46
N LEU A 155 13.63 -13.78 18.30
CA LEU A 155 14.90 -14.18 18.94
C LEU A 155 14.86 -14.02 20.47
N GLU A 156 14.27 -12.95 20.99
CA GLU A 156 14.04 -12.70 22.41
C GLU A 156 13.14 -13.76 23.05
N ASN A 157 12.16 -14.31 22.28
CA ASN A 157 11.33 -15.42 22.70
C ASN A 157 11.97 -16.81 22.49
N GLY A 158 13.29 -16.86 22.22
CA GLY A 158 14.07 -18.10 22.19
C GLY A 158 14.12 -18.81 20.86
N HIS A 159 13.47 -18.30 19.82
CA HIS A 159 13.49 -18.92 18.48
C HIS A 159 14.88 -18.76 17.85
N ARG A 160 15.39 -19.85 17.22
CA ARG A 160 16.67 -19.87 16.51
C ARG A 160 16.55 -20.50 15.12
N ARG A 161 15.44 -21.15 14.81
CA ARG A 161 15.07 -21.69 13.49
C ARG A 161 13.80 -20.99 13.05
N ILE A 162 13.98 -19.90 12.30
CA ILE A 162 12.91 -19.02 11.83
C ILE A 162 12.84 -19.10 10.31
N ALA A 163 11.68 -19.45 9.76
CA ALA A 163 11.44 -19.37 8.31
C ALA A 163 10.78 -18.03 7.98
N CYS A 164 11.32 -17.32 7.00
CA CYS A 164 10.74 -16.11 6.45
C CYS A 164 10.04 -16.46 5.13
N ILE A 165 8.73 -16.18 5.04
CA ILE A 165 7.97 -16.39 3.80
C ILE A 165 7.71 -15.03 3.18
N GLN A 166 8.37 -14.79 2.02
CA GLN A 166 8.33 -13.52 1.31
C GLN A 166 7.26 -13.47 0.24
N GLY A 167 6.94 -12.25 -0.21
CA GLY A 167 6.21 -11.99 -1.42
C GLY A 167 7.15 -11.86 -2.63
N THR A 168 6.75 -11.04 -3.61
CA THR A 168 7.48 -10.80 -4.85
C THR A 168 8.89 -10.25 -4.61
N PRO A 169 9.97 -10.98 -4.94
CA PRO A 169 11.35 -10.66 -4.51
C PRO A 169 11.90 -9.33 -5.03
N HIS A 170 11.44 -8.86 -6.19
CA HIS A 170 11.90 -7.58 -6.77
C HIS A 170 11.20 -6.36 -6.15
N SER A 171 10.14 -6.55 -5.39
CA SER A 171 9.46 -5.46 -4.67
C SER A 171 10.36 -4.87 -3.59
N MET A 172 10.51 -3.54 -3.56
CA MET A 172 11.38 -2.86 -2.59
C MET A 172 11.01 -3.14 -1.12
N PRO A 173 9.73 -3.15 -0.71
CA PRO A 173 9.36 -3.56 0.64
C PRO A 173 9.85 -4.97 1.00
N VAL A 174 9.73 -5.93 0.07
CA VAL A 174 10.20 -7.31 0.30
C VAL A 174 11.72 -7.35 0.47
N ARG A 175 12.46 -6.68 -0.41
CA ARG A 175 13.93 -6.60 -0.31
C ARG A 175 14.39 -6.03 1.02
N ASP A 176 13.75 -4.94 1.48
CA ASP A 176 14.07 -4.32 2.76
C ASP A 176 13.70 -5.21 3.95
N ARG A 177 12.53 -5.87 3.91
CA ARG A 177 12.09 -6.83 4.95
C ARG A 177 13.05 -8.03 5.04
N VAL A 178 13.38 -8.64 3.90
CA VAL A 178 14.33 -9.77 3.84
C VAL A 178 15.72 -9.35 4.31
N ARG A 179 16.18 -8.16 3.93
CA ARG A 179 17.46 -7.63 4.41
C ARG A 179 17.45 -7.44 5.92
N GLY A 180 16.41 -6.80 6.48
CA GLY A 180 16.28 -6.61 7.93
C GLY A 180 16.24 -7.93 8.69
N PHE A 181 15.49 -8.92 8.20
CA PHE A 181 15.48 -10.27 8.74
C PHE A 181 16.87 -10.92 8.73
N GLY A 182 17.54 -10.91 7.57
CA GLY A 182 18.85 -11.55 7.40
C GLY A 182 19.96 -10.88 8.20
N ASP A 183 19.99 -9.54 8.25
CA ASP A 183 20.99 -8.78 9.01
C ASP A 183 20.83 -9.00 10.51
N THR A 184 19.61 -9.07 11.00
CA THR A 184 19.32 -9.38 12.41
C THR A 184 19.81 -10.79 12.78
N LEU A 185 19.52 -11.80 11.96
CA LEU A 185 20.01 -13.15 12.22
C LEU A 185 21.55 -13.23 12.19
N ARG A 186 22.21 -12.54 11.26
CA ARG A 186 23.68 -12.48 11.19
C ARG A 186 24.27 -11.83 12.44
N ALA A 187 23.67 -10.74 12.91
CA ALA A 187 24.10 -10.04 14.13
C ALA A 187 24.02 -10.95 15.37
N HIS A 188 23.12 -11.95 15.38
CA HIS A 188 22.98 -12.93 16.46
C HIS A 188 23.75 -14.25 16.18
N GLY A 189 24.65 -14.27 15.21
CA GLY A 189 25.45 -15.48 14.88
C GLY A 189 24.66 -16.62 14.23
N LEU A 190 23.52 -16.33 13.62
CA LEU A 190 22.61 -17.28 12.96
C LEU A 190 22.57 -17.11 11.44
N GLY A 191 23.65 -16.57 10.84
CA GLY A 191 23.71 -16.27 9.43
C GLY A 191 23.59 -17.51 8.52
N ASP A 192 24.01 -18.68 8.99
CA ASP A 192 23.86 -19.99 8.36
C ASP A 192 22.44 -20.58 8.42
N ARG A 193 21.57 -19.98 9.22
CA ARG A 193 20.17 -20.39 9.43
C ARG A 193 19.15 -19.52 8.72
N ILE A 194 19.59 -18.62 7.84
CA ILE A 194 18.70 -17.77 7.08
C ILE A 194 17.93 -18.62 6.07
N VAL A 195 16.62 -18.71 6.26
CA VAL A 195 15.69 -19.39 5.36
C VAL A 195 14.66 -18.39 4.88
N VAL A 196 14.70 -18.04 3.61
CA VAL A 196 13.73 -17.18 2.93
C VAL A 196 13.17 -17.93 1.74
N THR A 197 11.86 -18.02 1.65
CA THR A 197 11.15 -18.72 0.57
C THR A 197 9.92 -17.92 0.14
N GLY A 198 9.37 -18.24 -1.04
CA GLY A 198 8.17 -17.60 -1.59
C GLY A 198 8.48 -16.59 -2.70
N GLU A 199 7.49 -16.38 -3.59
CA GLU A 199 7.66 -15.60 -4.83
C GLU A 199 6.52 -14.60 -5.09
N ASP A 200 5.40 -14.69 -4.37
CA ASP A 200 4.25 -13.79 -4.55
C ASP A 200 3.51 -13.48 -3.24
N PHE A 201 2.59 -12.51 -3.29
CA PHE A 201 1.79 -12.09 -2.13
C PHE A 201 0.46 -12.86 -1.98
N SER A 202 0.39 -14.11 -2.43
CA SER A 202 -0.84 -14.90 -2.37
C SER A 202 -0.97 -15.75 -1.09
N VAL A 203 -2.21 -16.09 -0.75
CA VAL A 203 -2.52 -17.10 0.28
C VAL A 203 -1.93 -18.46 -0.10
N GLN A 204 -1.92 -18.78 -1.40
CA GLN A 204 -1.39 -20.05 -1.91
C GLN A 204 0.12 -20.16 -1.70
N ASN A 205 0.88 -19.07 -1.97
CA ASN A 205 2.31 -19.01 -1.67
C ASN A 205 2.57 -19.26 -0.18
N GLY A 206 1.88 -18.54 0.71
CA GLY A 206 2.01 -18.75 2.16
C GLY A 206 1.71 -20.20 2.58
N TYR A 207 0.70 -20.81 1.99
CA TYR A 207 0.32 -22.19 2.27
C TYR A 207 1.40 -23.20 1.81
N LEU A 208 1.82 -23.14 0.55
CA LEU A 208 2.79 -24.08 -0.02
C LEU A 208 4.14 -23.98 0.66
N GLU A 209 4.66 -22.76 0.84
CA GLU A 209 5.95 -22.55 1.47
C GLU A 209 5.95 -22.99 2.93
N THR A 210 4.83 -22.82 3.65
CA THR A 210 4.70 -23.36 5.00
C THR A 210 4.73 -24.88 5.01
N LYS A 211 3.97 -25.55 4.13
CA LYS A 211 4.00 -27.03 4.03
C LYS A 211 5.41 -27.54 3.75
N LEU A 212 6.15 -26.89 2.84
CA LEU A 212 7.53 -27.23 2.54
C LEU A 212 8.46 -27.00 3.74
N ALA A 213 8.30 -25.89 4.44
CA ALA A 213 9.09 -25.59 5.63
C ALA A 213 8.84 -26.59 6.77
N LEU A 214 7.60 -27.00 6.98
CA LEU A 214 7.22 -27.98 8.00
C LEU A 214 7.68 -29.42 7.69
N ALA A 215 7.90 -29.73 6.41
CA ALA A 215 8.39 -31.05 5.97
C ALA A 215 9.91 -31.22 6.11
N ARG A 216 10.66 -30.16 6.44
CA ARG A 216 12.12 -30.22 6.61
C ARG A 216 12.50 -31.06 7.84
N GLU A 217 13.65 -31.72 7.79
CA GLU A 217 14.22 -32.45 8.92
C GLU A 217 14.42 -31.52 10.14
N GLU A 218 15.05 -30.36 9.91
CA GLU A 218 15.13 -29.27 10.89
C GLU A 218 13.96 -28.28 10.70
N ARG A 219 12.80 -28.66 11.21
CA ARG A 219 11.58 -27.83 11.15
C ARG A 219 11.78 -26.47 11.84
N PRO A 220 11.31 -25.36 11.27
CA PRO A 220 11.32 -24.07 11.95
C PRO A 220 10.43 -24.10 13.20
N THR A 221 10.82 -23.34 14.23
CA THR A 221 10.01 -23.13 15.44
C THR A 221 9.17 -21.85 15.37
N ALA A 222 9.45 -21.01 14.39
CA ALA A 222 8.69 -19.80 14.10
C ALA A 222 8.64 -19.51 12.60
N ILE A 223 7.57 -18.85 12.17
CA ILE A 223 7.42 -18.34 10.80
C ILE A 223 7.18 -16.84 10.85
N PHE A 224 7.94 -16.11 10.04
CA PHE A 224 7.72 -14.69 9.76
C PHE A 224 7.10 -14.55 8.36
N ALA A 225 5.80 -14.25 8.30
CA ALA A 225 5.06 -14.01 7.07
C ALA A 225 5.19 -12.54 6.67
N LEU A 226 5.72 -12.23 5.47
CA LEU A 226 5.98 -10.85 5.06
C LEU A 226 4.76 -10.09 4.52
N SER A 227 3.55 -10.65 4.65
CA SER A 227 2.30 -9.92 4.42
C SER A 227 1.10 -10.61 5.07
N ASN A 228 0.00 -9.89 5.20
CA ASN A 228 -1.27 -10.40 5.73
C ASN A 228 -1.86 -11.55 4.88
N LEU A 229 -1.75 -11.51 3.55
CA LEU A 229 -2.24 -12.58 2.69
C LEU A 229 -1.40 -13.84 2.81
N ILE A 230 -0.06 -13.71 2.88
CA ILE A 230 0.85 -14.83 3.15
C ILE A 230 0.50 -15.46 4.51
N LEU A 231 0.26 -14.65 5.54
CA LEU A 231 -0.13 -15.14 6.86
C LEU A 231 -1.36 -16.06 6.82
N LEU A 232 -2.39 -15.73 6.04
CA LEU A 232 -3.58 -16.58 5.93
C LEU A 232 -3.22 -17.98 5.42
N GLY A 233 -2.31 -18.06 4.46
CA GLY A 233 -1.77 -19.33 3.97
C GLY A 233 -0.97 -20.08 5.03
N VAL A 234 -0.13 -19.37 5.78
CA VAL A 234 0.65 -19.92 6.91
C VAL A 234 -0.29 -20.55 7.94
N VAL A 235 -1.27 -19.79 8.43
CA VAL A 235 -2.22 -20.28 9.45
C VAL A 235 -2.98 -21.51 8.97
N LYS A 236 -3.47 -21.48 7.71
CA LYS A 236 -4.14 -22.64 7.11
C LYS A 236 -3.23 -23.87 7.09
N ALA A 237 -1.99 -23.73 6.62
CA ALA A 237 -1.04 -24.83 6.51
C ALA A 237 -0.64 -25.41 7.87
N VAL A 238 -0.45 -24.56 8.88
CA VAL A 238 -0.16 -24.98 10.26
C VAL A 238 -1.32 -25.79 10.83
N HIS A 239 -2.55 -25.30 10.73
CA HIS A 239 -3.75 -26.01 11.22
C HIS A 239 -3.95 -27.35 10.52
N GLU A 240 -3.84 -27.42 9.20
CA GLU A 240 -3.96 -28.67 8.44
C GLU A 240 -2.83 -29.67 8.70
N SER A 241 -1.71 -29.20 9.29
CA SER A 241 -0.62 -30.08 9.76
C SER A 241 -0.83 -30.56 11.20
N GLY A 242 -1.95 -30.23 11.82
CA GLY A 242 -2.27 -30.59 13.20
C GLY A 242 -1.44 -29.87 14.25
N LEU A 243 -0.81 -28.74 13.89
CA LEU A 243 0.03 -27.95 14.78
C LEU A 243 -0.75 -26.78 15.37
N ARG A 244 -0.37 -26.40 16.59
CA ARG A 244 -0.97 -25.29 17.33
C ARG A 244 -0.04 -24.07 17.32
N ILE A 245 -0.64 -22.90 17.19
CA ILE A 245 0.02 -21.63 17.37
C ILE A 245 -0.34 -21.12 18.77
N PRO A 246 0.61 -20.69 19.61
CA PRO A 246 2.07 -20.71 19.43
C PRO A 246 2.74 -22.02 19.90
N ASP A 247 2.02 -22.95 20.55
CA ASP A 247 2.58 -24.06 21.31
C ASP A 247 3.58 -24.93 20.54
N ASP A 248 3.26 -25.22 19.25
CA ASP A 248 4.09 -26.07 18.37
C ASP A 248 4.91 -25.23 17.37
N ILE A 249 4.42 -24.03 17.02
CA ILE A 249 5.08 -23.09 16.11
C ILE A 249 4.58 -21.66 16.32
N SER A 250 5.48 -20.72 16.51
CA SER A 250 5.15 -19.30 16.61
C SER A 250 5.00 -18.65 15.22
N VAL A 251 4.15 -17.62 15.13
CA VAL A 251 3.90 -16.91 13.88
C VAL A 251 3.88 -15.42 14.12
N VAL A 252 4.62 -14.67 13.29
CA VAL A 252 4.57 -13.21 13.21
C VAL A 252 4.25 -12.80 11.77
N SER A 253 3.45 -11.76 11.60
CA SER A 253 3.10 -11.19 10.29
C SER A 253 3.70 -9.81 10.10
N PHE A 254 4.02 -9.44 8.87
CA PHE A 254 4.02 -8.05 8.46
C PHE A 254 2.59 -7.68 8.06
N ASP A 255 2.20 -6.41 8.24
CA ASP A 255 0.87 -5.85 8.17
C ASP A 255 -0.03 -6.24 9.35
N ASP A 256 -0.70 -5.24 9.91
CA ASP A 256 -1.79 -5.46 10.87
C ASP A 256 -3.14 -5.51 10.15
N ASN A 257 -4.04 -6.31 10.70
CA ASN A 257 -5.44 -6.34 10.31
C ASN A 257 -6.29 -6.46 11.56
N MET A 258 -7.36 -5.67 11.65
CA MET A 258 -8.26 -5.72 12.81
C MET A 258 -8.80 -7.13 13.08
N LEU A 259 -8.94 -7.98 12.05
CA LEU A 259 -9.38 -9.36 12.17
C LEU A 259 -8.39 -10.22 12.97
N PHE A 260 -7.11 -9.84 13.03
CA PHE A 260 -6.09 -10.60 13.79
C PHE A 260 -6.36 -10.61 15.29
N ASN A 261 -7.13 -9.66 15.81
CA ASN A 261 -7.57 -9.65 17.20
C ASN A 261 -8.62 -10.73 17.50
N TYR A 262 -9.31 -11.21 16.47
CA TYR A 262 -10.40 -12.20 16.59
C TYR A 262 -9.98 -13.61 16.19
N LEU A 263 -8.73 -13.79 15.75
CA LEU A 263 -8.16 -15.12 15.56
C LEU A 263 -7.81 -15.75 16.90
N ASP A 264 -7.78 -17.07 16.96
CA ASP A 264 -7.30 -17.81 18.12
C ASP A 264 -6.15 -18.73 17.72
N PRO A 265 -4.92 -18.35 18.14
CA PRO A 265 -4.56 -17.14 18.90
C PRO A 265 -4.59 -15.86 18.05
N ALA A 266 -4.74 -14.70 18.69
CA ALA A 266 -4.55 -13.41 18.06
C ALA A 266 -3.10 -13.24 17.59
N ILE A 267 -2.89 -12.73 16.39
CA ILE A 267 -1.59 -12.73 15.70
C ILE A 267 -0.77 -11.48 16.02
N THR A 268 0.46 -11.68 16.48
CA THR A 268 1.51 -10.66 16.62
C THR A 268 1.95 -10.19 15.24
N CYS A 269 2.08 -8.89 15.03
CA CYS A 269 2.42 -8.36 13.72
C CYS A 269 3.18 -7.02 13.77
N ILE A 270 3.75 -6.66 12.62
CA ILE A 270 4.28 -5.32 12.36
C ILE A 270 3.18 -4.50 11.70
N GLY A 271 2.70 -3.49 12.43
CA GLY A 271 1.72 -2.54 11.92
C GLY A 271 2.37 -1.42 11.10
N GLN A 272 1.82 -1.16 9.92
CA GLN A 272 2.22 -0.03 9.09
C GLN A 272 1.34 1.20 9.40
N PRO A 273 1.89 2.43 9.34
CA PRO A 273 1.15 3.66 9.62
C PRO A 273 0.24 4.07 8.43
N THR A 274 -0.77 3.25 8.14
CA THR A 274 -1.64 3.35 6.96
C THR A 274 -2.32 4.72 6.83
N ASP A 275 -2.79 5.30 7.95
CA ASP A 275 -3.41 6.64 7.96
C ASP A 275 -2.42 7.73 7.58
N GLU A 276 -1.18 7.64 8.07
CA GLU A 276 -0.13 8.61 7.76
C GLU A 276 0.33 8.48 6.31
N ILE A 277 0.49 7.25 5.80
CA ILE A 277 0.86 6.99 4.40
C ILE A 277 -0.15 7.66 3.45
N GLY A 278 -1.43 7.36 3.61
CA GLY A 278 -2.47 7.92 2.75
C GLY A 278 -2.61 9.44 2.86
N THR A 279 -2.55 9.97 4.10
CA THR A 279 -2.66 11.41 4.36
C THR A 279 -1.48 12.18 3.74
N LEU A 280 -0.26 11.71 3.94
CA LEU A 280 0.94 12.36 3.40
C LEU A 280 1.02 12.25 1.89
N ALA A 281 0.63 11.10 1.31
CA ALA A 281 0.57 10.93 -0.14
C ALA A 281 -0.35 11.96 -0.80
N VAL A 282 -1.56 12.16 -0.25
CA VAL A 282 -2.49 13.19 -0.77
C VAL A 282 -1.92 14.59 -0.60
N LYS A 283 -1.34 14.93 0.55
CA LYS A 283 -0.72 16.25 0.77
C LYS A 283 0.41 16.54 -0.21
N LEU A 284 1.30 15.56 -0.44
CA LEU A 284 2.38 15.68 -1.42
C LEU A 284 1.83 15.83 -2.84
N LEU A 285 0.80 15.06 -3.20
CA LEU A 285 0.17 15.18 -4.51
C LEU A 285 -0.49 16.55 -4.72
N ILE A 286 -1.24 17.06 -3.75
CA ILE A 286 -1.86 18.38 -3.82
C ILE A 286 -0.80 19.49 -3.92
N ARG A 287 0.33 19.33 -3.22
CA ARG A 287 1.48 20.24 -3.37
C ARG A 287 2.02 20.21 -4.81
N ALA A 288 2.26 19.01 -5.37
CA ALA A 288 2.75 18.86 -6.73
C ALA A 288 1.79 19.44 -7.79
N VAL A 289 0.47 19.31 -7.58
CA VAL A 289 -0.58 19.91 -8.44
C VAL A 289 -0.56 21.45 -8.38
N ARG A 290 -0.25 22.03 -7.22
CA ARG A 290 -0.27 23.49 -7.00
C ARG A 290 1.05 24.16 -7.33
N GLU A 291 2.13 23.45 -7.15
CA GLU A 291 3.51 23.93 -7.27
C GLU A 291 4.29 23.02 -8.24
N PRO A 292 4.05 23.14 -9.57
CA PRO A 292 4.80 22.35 -10.55
C PRO A 292 6.31 22.58 -10.39
N GLY A 293 7.09 21.50 -10.34
CA GLY A 293 8.54 21.57 -10.11
C GLY A 293 8.97 21.61 -8.64
N ALA A 294 8.04 21.42 -7.69
CA ALA A 294 8.41 21.25 -6.29
C ALA A 294 9.40 20.08 -6.12
N ALA A 295 10.41 20.26 -5.27
CA ALA A 295 11.39 19.21 -5.00
C ALA A 295 10.71 17.93 -4.47
N PRO A 296 11.15 16.73 -4.89
CA PRO A 296 10.59 15.47 -4.44
C PRO A 296 10.82 15.28 -2.94
N SER A 297 9.93 14.52 -2.31
CA SER A 297 10.00 14.17 -0.90
C SER A 297 10.00 12.64 -0.75
N HIS A 298 10.97 12.10 -0.01
CA HIS A 298 11.15 10.68 0.22
C HIS A 298 10.90 10.40 1.72
N LEU A 299 9.76 9.82 2.04
CA LEU A 299 9.33 9.64 3.42
C LEU A 299 9.30 8.15 3.78
N HIS A 300 10.08 7.78 4.81
CA HIS A 300 10.05 6.48 5.45
C HIS A 300 9.42 6.63 6.83
N LEU A 301 8.25 6.04 7.02
CA LEU A 301 7.48 6.15 8.26
C LEU A 301 7.79 4.99 9.20
N PRO A 302 7.88 5.23 10.51
CA PRO A 302 8.20 4.18 11.47
C PRO A 302 7.04 3.16 11.57
N PRO A 303 7.33 1.84 11.50
CA PRO A 303 6.38 0.80 11.83
C PRO A 303 6.23 0.63 13.34
N SER A 304 5.26 -0.17 13.77
CA SER A 304 5.06 -0.53 15.17
C SER A 304 4.95 -2.06 15.32
N LEU A 305 5.55 -2.61 16.38
CA LEU A 305 5.33 -4.01 16.77
C LEU A 305 4.07 -4.09 17.63
N ILE A 306 3.12 -4.89 17.21
CA ILE A 306 1.86 -5.12 17.90
C ILE A 306 1.88 -6.55 18.44
N ILE A 307 2.21 -6.67 19.72
CA ILE A 307 2.34 -7.95 20.41
C ILE A 307 0.96 -8.50 20.74
N ARG A 308 0.74 -9.77 20.38
CA ARG A 308 -0.45 -10.56 20.70
C ARG A 308 -0.04 -11.95 21.21
N ARG A 309 -0.79 -13.01 20.90
CA ARG A 309 -0.62 -14.33 21.52
C ARG A 309 -0.04 -15.42 20.59
N SER A 310 0.47 -15.05 19.43
CA SER A 310 0.98 -16.00 18.43
C SER A 310 2.46 -16.34 18.56
N VAL A 311 3.14 -15.79 19.59
CA VAL A 311 4.55 -16.04 19.94
C VAL A 311 4.65 -16.34 21.40
#